data_f057fe8dd83acc3e8c9c6de86bece561
#
_entry.id   f057fe8dd83acc3e8c9c6de86bece561
#
_cell.length_a   1.000
_cell.length_b   1.000
_cell.length_c   1.000
_cell.angle_alpha   90.00
_cell.angle_beta   90.00
_cell.angle_gamma   90.00
#
_symmetry.space_group_name_H-M   'P 1'
#
loop_
_entity.id
_entity.type
_entity.pdbx_description
1 polymer ?
#
loop_
_entity_poly.entity_id
_entity_poly.type
_entity_poly.pdbx_seq_one_letter_code
_entity_poly.pdbx_strand_id
1 'polypeptide(L)'
;AVSAVLWLTVLFANFAEALAEGRGKAQADSLRAAKRDIDAHKLNEGLVAKGTHADDPAEFFRLNAEEVSSAVLKKKDLFFVTANEQVPADGEIVMGAASAITGESAPVIREAGGDRSAVTGGTTVLSDWLVVRVTADAGHSFLDQMIAMVESAARKKTPNEIALEILLIALTIVFLVVSVSLFAFSGFG
;
A
#
# COMPACT_ATOMS: atom_id res chain seq x y z
N ALA A 1 -27.60 38.42 9.55
CA ALA A 1 -26.73 38.42 8.37
C ALA A 1 -25.35 37.85 8.70
N VAL A 2 -24.58 38.42 9.66
CA VAL A 2 -23.22 37.98 10.03
C VAL A 2 -23.16 36.54 10.48
N SER A 3 -24.07 36.07 11.34
CA SER A 3 -24.11 34.68 11.81
C SER A 3 -24.29 33.67 10.67
N ALA A 4 -25.09 34.00 9.66
CA ALA A 4 -25.29 33.11 8.50
C ALA A 4 -24.01 32.98 7.68
N VAL A 5 -23.27 34.07 7.49
CA VAL A 5 -21.97 34.03 6.79
C VAL A 5 -20.94 33.19 7.56
N LEU A 6 -20.85 33.36 8.87
CA LEU A 6 -19.94 32.55 9.72
C LEU A 6 -20.32 31.08 9.66
N TRP A 7 -21.58 30.69 9.72
CA TRP A 7 -22.04 29.32 9.58
C TRP A 7 -21.68 28.73 8.20
N LEU A 8 -21.87 29.51 7.14
CA LEU A 8 -21.52 29.09 5.79
C LEU A 8 -20.02 28.85 5.66
N THR A 9 -19.19 29.70 6.25
CA THR A 9 -17.73 29.55 6.25
C THR A 9 -17.29 28.27 6.96
N VAL A 10 -17.88 27.98 8.13
CA VAL A 10 -17.57 26.75 8.90
C VAL A 10 -18.00 25.50 8.12
N LEU A 11 -19.21 25.51 7.53
CA LEU A 11 -19.68 24.40 6.71
C LEU A 11 -18.80 24.16 5.49
N PHE A 12 -18.37 25.22 4.82
CA PHE A 12 -17.50 25.12 3.66
C PHE A 12 -16.10 24.60 4.03
N ALA A 13 -15.55 25.06 5.16
CA ALA A 13 -14.25 24.57 5.65
C ALA A 13 -14.30 23.07 5.98
N ASN A 14 -15.32 22.62 6.73
CA ASN A 14 -15.51 21.21 7.05
C ASN A 14 -15.77 20.35 5.80
N PHE A 15 -16.51 20.87 4.84
CA PHE A 15 -16.74 20.19 3.56
C PHE A 15 -15.43 20.02 2.77
N ALA A 16 -14.60 21.06 2.70
CA ALA A 16 -13.33 21.02 2.01
C ALA A 16 -12.36 20.01 2.67
N GLU A 17 -12.34 19.96 4.00
CA GLU A 17 -11.54 19.01 4.76
C GLU A 17 -12.03 17.56 4.52
N ALA A 18 -13.33 17.29 4.62
CA ALA A 18 -13.91 15.99 4.36
C ALA A 18 -13.65 15.49 2.92
N LEU A 19 -13.67 16.42 1.95
CA LEU A 19 -13.35 16.09 0.55
C LEU A 19 -11.89 15.71 0.36
N ALA A 20 -10.98 16.41 1.04
CA ALA A 20 -9.55 16.12 0.99
C ALA A 20 -9.22 14.75 1.62
N GLU A 21 -9.81 14.45 2.78
CA GLU A 21 -9.66 13.13 3.44
C GLU A 21 -10.27 11.99 2.61
N GLY A 22 -11.45 12.22 2.03
CA GLY A 22 -12.13 11.24 1.18
C GLY A 22 -11.32 10.83 -0.04
N ARG A 23 -10.57 11.75 -0.65
CA ARG A 23 -9.69 11.43 -1.79
C ARG A 23 -8.52 10.54 -1.39
N GLY A 24 -7.87 10.82 -0.27
CA GLY A 24 -6.77 9.99 0.24
C GLY A 24 -7.22 8.57 0.54
N LYS A 25 -8.37 8.43 1.20
CA LYS A 25 -8.96 7.12 1.51
C LYS A 25 -9.34 6.34 0.24
N ALA A 26 -9.98 6.99 -0.73
CA ALA A 26 -10.35 6.36 -1.99
C ALA A 26 -9.11 5.86 -2.77
N GLN A 27 -7.99 6.57 -2.73
CA GLN A 27 -6.73 6.12 -3.32
C GLN A 27 -6.17 4.89 -2.61
N ALA A 28 -6.14 4.87 -1.28
CA ALA A 28 -5.71 3.70 -0.51
C ALA A 28 -6.62 2.48 -0.78
N ASP A 29 -7.93 2.67 -0.85
CA ASP A 29 -8.88 1.61 -1.16
C ASP A 29 -8.71 1.07 -2.58
N SER A 30 -8.40 1.92 -3.56
CA SER A 30 -8.10 1.47 -4.93
C SER A 30 -6.82 0.64 -5.01
N LEU A 31 -5.78 1.01 -4.26
CA LEU A 31 -4.54 0.23 -4.16
C LEU A 31 -4.78 -1.10 -3.45
N ARG A 32 -5.60 -1.13 -2.40
CA ARG A 32 -6.00 -2.39 -1.74
C ARG A 32 -6.80 -3.30 -2.66
N ALA A 33 -7.71 -2.73 -3.45
CA ALA A 33 -8.48 -3.50 -4.43
C ALA A 33 -7.60 -4.07 -5.56
N ALA A 34 -6.47 -3.44 -5.86
CA ALA A 34 -5.49 -3.96 -6.80
C ALA A 34 -4.66 -5.13 -6.23
N LYS A 35 -4.59 -5.23 -4.89
CA LYS A 35 -3.99 -6.37 -4.21
C LYS A 35 -4.95 -7.55 -4.26
N ARG A 36 -4.86 -8.34 -5.31
CA ARG A 36 -5.63 -9.58 -5.45
C ARG A 36 -4.84 -10.74 -4.86
N ASP A 37 -5.55 -11.69 -4.24
CA ASP A 37 -4.99 -13.01 -4.00
C ASP A 37 -4.76 -13.66 -5.36
N ILE A 38 -3.50 -14.00 -5.61
CA ILE A 38 -3.03 -14.62 -6.85
C ILE A 38 -2.59 -16.03 -6.49
N ASP A 39 -2.91 -16.99 -7.33
CA ASP A 39 -2.40 -18.35 -7.18
C ASP A 39 -0.87 -18.34 -7.41
N ALA A 40 -0.16 -18.98 -6.51
CA ALA A 40 1.29 -19.04 -6.51
C ALA A 40 1.76 -20.50 -6.58
N HIS A 41 2.71 -20.77 -7.44
CA HIS A 41 3.32 -22.09 -7.59
C HIS A 41 4.53 -22.20 -6.63
N LYS A 42 4.27 -22.64 -5.40
CA LYS A 42 5.29 -22.76 -4.34
C LYS A 42 6.20 -23.95 -4.62
N LEU A 43 7.50 -23.72 -4.46
CA LEU A 43 8.57 -24.73 -4.59
C LEU A 43 9.27 -25.00 -3.27
N ASN A 44 9.74 -26.22 -3.09
CA ASN A 44 10.67 -26.57 -2.04
C ASN A 44 12.13 -26.39 -2.52
N GLU A 45 13.04 -26.02 -1.62
CA GLU A 45 14.47 -25.81 -1.95
C GLU A 45 15.10 -27.02 -2.66
N GLY A 46 14.75 -28.24 -2.27
CA GLY A 46 15.24 -29.45 -2.90
C GLY A 46 14.79 -29.64 -4.35
N LEU A 47 13.66 -29.06 -4.74
CA LEU A 47 13.16 -29.09 -6.12
C LEU A 47 13.96 -28.12 -7.00
N VAL A 48 14.34 -26.97 -6.49
CA VAL A 48 15.14 -25.99 -7.25
C VAL A 48 16.49 -26.60 -7.64
N ALA A 49 17.17 -27.27 -6.71
CA ALA A 49 18.43 -27.97 -7.00
C ALA A 49 18.28 -29.07 -8.07
N LYS A 50 17.17 -29.80 -8.06
CA LYS A 50 16.88 -30.85 -9.06
C LYS A 50 16.50 -30.25 -10.42
N GLY A 51 15.70 -29.20 -10.43
CA GLY A 51 15.28 -28.52 -11.66
C GLY A 51 16.42 -27.89 -12.43
N THR A 52 17.52 -27.52 -11.78
CA THR A 52 18.74 -27.03 -12.44
C THR A 52 19.34 -28.05 -13.43
N HIS A 53 19.08 -29.32 -13.20
CA HIS A 53 19.62 -30.43 -14.01
C HIS A 53 18.54 -31.10 -14.89
N ALA A 54 17.31 -30.56 -14.94
CA ALA A 54 16.26 -31.09 -15.78
C ALA A 54 16.46 -30.67 -17.23
N ASP A 55 16.04 -31.51 -18.17
CA ASP A 55 16.08 -31.23 -19.61
C ASP A 55 15.19 -30.00 -19.96
N ASP A 56 14.03 -29.89 -19.33
CA ASP A 56 13.17 -28.71 -19.36
C ASP A 56 12.84 -28.25 -17.92
N PRO A 57 13.58 -27.24 -17.42
CA PRO A 57 13.36 -26.72 -16.07
C PRO A 57 11.97 -26.12 -15.86
N ALA A 58 11.40 -25.48 -16.88
CA ALA A 58 10.08 -24.84 -16.76
C ALA A 58 8.97 -25.87 -16.55
N GLU A 59 8.97 -26.92 -17.37
CA GLU A 59 8.01 -28.02 -17.25
C GLU A 59 8.19 -28.78 -15.93
N PHE A 60 9.45 -29.03 -15.53
CA PHE A 60 9.76 -29.66 -14.25
C PHE A 60 9.20 -28.90 -13.06
N PHE A 61 9.40 -27.58 -13.00
CA PHE A 61 8.88 -26.76 -11.90
C PHE A 61 7.37 -26.70 -11.90
N ARG A 62 6.76 -26.54 -13.06
CA ARG A 62 5.30 -26.52 -13.20
C ARG A 62 4.63 -27.78 -12.69
N LEU A 63 5.20 -28.96 -12.98
CA LEU A 63 4.64 -30.25 -12.58
C LEU A 63 4.83 -30.56 -11.09
N ASN A 64 5.85 -29.97 -10.45
CA ASN A 64 6.25 -30.29 -9.08
C ASN A 64 5.94 -29.15 -8.08
N ALA A 65 5.38 -28.05 -8.54
CA ALA A 65 4.99 -26.93 -7.68
C ALA A 65 3.68 -27.23 -6.95
N GLU A 66 3.57 -26.74 -5.72
CA GLU A 66 2.35 -26.73 -4.94
C GLU A 66 1.59 -25.43 -5.21
N GLU A 67 0.33 -25.53 -5.60
CA GLU A 67 -0.53 -24.38 -5.84
C GLU A 67 -1.07 -23.85 -4.51
N VAL A 68 -0.71 -22.61 -4.16
CA VAL A 68 -1.08 -21.96 -2.91
C VAL A 68 -1.51 -20.51 -3.17
N SER A 69 -2.30 -19.91 -2.27
CA SER A 69 -2.59 -18.48 -2.34
C SER A 69 -1.34 -17.65 -2.03
N SER A 70 -1.15 -16.54 -2.74
CA SER A 70 -0.06 -15.58 -2.48
C SER A 70 -0.04 -15.06 -1.03
N ALA A 71 -1.20 -15.04 -0.35
CA ALA A 71 -1.33 -14.63 1.03
C ALA A 71 -0.63 -15.58 2.04
N VAL A 72 -0.38 -16.83 1.65
CA VAL A 72 0.26 -17.84 2.49
C VAL A 72 1.79 -17.82 2.36
N LEU A 73 2.31 -17.17 1.31
CA LEU A 73 3.75 -17.09 1.08
C LEU A 73 4.45 -16.31 2.20
N LYS A 74 5.55 -16.87 2.69
CA LYS A 74 6.38 -16.29 3.75
C LYS A 74 7.76 -15.94 3.21
N LYS A 75 8.42 -15.03 3.89
CA LYS A 75 9.82 -14.70 3.61
C LYS A 75 10.69 -15.96 3.55
N LYS A 76 11.51 -16.07 2.52
CA LYS A 76 12.35 -17.20 2.11
C LYS A 76 11.64 -18.33 1.38
N ASP A 77 10.32 -18.37 1.30
CA ASP A 77 9.65 -19.31 0.42
C ASP A 77 10.11 -19.11 -1.04
N LEU A 78 10.07 -20.18 -1.81
CA LEU A 78 10.39 -20.15 -3.24
C LEU A 78 9.10 -20.36 -4.01
N PHE A 79 8.93 -19.61 -5.09
CA PHE A 79 7.84 -19.81 -6.02
C PHE A 79 8.33 -19.75 -7.47
N PHE A 80 7.60 -20.42 -8.33
CA PHE A 80 7.79 -20.42 -9.77
C PHE A 80 6.73 -19.55 -10.43
N VAL A 81 7.12 -18.83 -11.46
CA VAL A 81 6.21 -18.03 -12.30
C VAL A 81 6.65 -18.11 -13.74
N THR A 82 5.70 -18.21 -14.66
CA THR A 82 5.94 -18.34 -16.09
C THR A 82 5.25 -17.21 -16.88
N ALA A 83 5.49 -17.17 -18.18
CA ALA A 83 4.93 -16.16 -19.09
C ALA A 83 3.42 -16.04 -18.96
N ASN A 84 2.91 -14.80 -18.97
CA ASN A 84 1.52 -14.38 -18.78
C ASN A 84 0.96 -14.55 -17.37
N GLU A 85 1.77 -14.98 -16.39
CA GLU A 85 1.40 -15.02 -14.99
C GLU A 85 1.83 -13.76 -14.28
N GLN A 86 1.13 -13.44 -13.17
CA GLN A 86 1.51 -12.36 -12.28
C GLN A 86 2.44 -12.88 -11.17
N VAL A 87 3.45 -12.09 -10.84
CA VAL A 87 4.35 -12.36 -9.72
C VAL A 87 3.56 -12.25 -8.41
N PRO A 88 3.45 -13.34 -7.61
CA PRO A 88 2.56 -13.37 -6.45
C PRO A 88 3.08 -12.58 -5.24
N ALA A 89 4.37 -12.36 -5.14
CA ALA A 89 4.99 -11.66 -4.01
C ALA A 89 6.30 -10.97 -4.42
N ASP A 90 6.72 -9.98 -3.62
CA ASP A 90 8.02 -9.34 -3.79
C ASP A 90 9.14 -10.33 -3.50
N GLY A 91 10.12 -10.36 -4.36
CA GLY A 91 11.19 -11.33 -4.22
C GLY A 91 12.45 -11.04 -5.01
N GLU A 92 13.40 -11.96 -4.88
CA GLU A 92 14.65 -11.98 -5.61
C GLU A 92 14.74 -13.23 -6.48
N ILE A 93 15.10 -13.06 -7.74
CA ILE A 93 15.23 -14.15 -8.70
C ILE A 93 16.43 -15.02 -8.30
N VAL A 94 16.17 -16.31 -8.13
CA VAL A 94 17.19 -17.33 -7.81
C VAL A 94 17.62 -18.07 -9.08
N MET A 95 16.69 -18.22 -10.03
CA MET A 95 16.93 -18.93 -11.28
C MET A 95 16.01 -18.42 -12.39
N GLY A 96 16.49 -18.48 -13.63
CA GLY A 96 15.76 -18.05 -14.81
C GLY A 96 16.04 -16.60 -15.20
N ALA A 97 15.48 -16.20 -16.33
CA ALA A 97 15.50 -14.84 -16.84
C ALA A 97 14.19 -14.59 -17.59
N ALA A 98 13.58 -13.45 -17.36
CA ALA A 98 12.30 -13.13 -17.99
C ALA A 98 12.15 -11.62 -18.23
N SER A 99 11.32 -11.27 -19.20
CA SER A 99 10.84 -9.90 -19.35
C SER A 99 9.59 -9.71 -18.49
N ALA A 100 9.59 -8.67 -17.67
CA ALA A 100 8.45 -8.33 -16.81
C ALA A 100 7.98 -6.91 -17.07
N ILE A 101 6.67 -6.69 -16.98
CA ILE A 101 6.05 -5.36 -17.06
C ILE A 101 5.62 -4.93 -15.65
N THR A 102 6.05 -3.74 -15.25
CA THR A 102 5.58 -3.05 -14.06
C THR A 102 4.58 -1.96 -14.48
N GLY A 103 3.30 -2.29 -14.52
CA GLY A 103 2.26 -1.31 -14.84
C GLY A 103 2.39 -0.69 -16.24
N GLU A 104 2.58 0.63 -16.31
CA GLU A 104 2.67 1.40 -17.57
C GLU A 104 4.09 1.49 -18.16
N SER A 105 5.06 0.85 -17.56
CA SER A 105 6.47 0.92 -17.96
C SER A 105 6.79 -0.01 -19.12
N ALA A 106 7.84 0.30 -19.88
CA ALA A 106 8.38 -0.60 -20.87
C ALA A 106 8.86 -1.91 -20.21
N PRO A 107 8.80 -3.05 -20.93
CA PRO A 107 9.29 -4.32 -20.43
C PRO A 107 10.75 -4.23 -19.97
N VAL A 108 11.03 -4.75 -18.79
CA VAL A 108 12.39 -4.78 -18.22
C VAL A 108 12.83 -6.23 -18.09
N ILE A 109 14.04 -6.52 -18.57
CA ILE A 109 14.64 -7.84 -18.39
C ILE A 109 15.05 -8.01 -16.94
N ARG A 110 14.60 -9.10 -16.34
CA ARG A 110 14.91 -9.54 -14.99
C ARG A 110 15.62 -10.89 -15.05
N GLU A 111 16.69 -11.04 -14.29
CA GLU A 111 17.54 -12.22 -14.33
C GLU A 111 18.13 -12.53 -12.96
N ALA A 112 18.53 -13.78 -12.76
CA ALA A 112 19.17 -14.20 -11.50
C ALA A 112 20.56 -13.53 -11.34
N GLY A 113 20.77 -12.94 -10.18
CA GLY A 113 22.05 -12.30 -9.79
C GLY A 113 22.17 -10.84 -10.23
N GLY A 114 22.84 -10.04 -9.40
CA GLY A 114 23.08 -8.63 -9.65
C GLY A 114 21.87 -7.70 -9.42
N ASP A 115 21.96 -6.49 -9.97
CA ASP A 115 21.00 -5.40 -9.73
C ASP A 115 19.62 -5.63 -10.36
N ARG A 116 19.49 -6.65 -11.22
CA ARG A 116 18.24 -6.95 -11.93
C ARG A 116 17.49 -8.15 -11.37
N SER A 117 17.91 -8.68 -10.23
CA SER A 117 17.30 -9.84 -9.59
C SER A 117 16.02 -9.55 -8.83
N ALA A 118 15.72 -8.29 -8.50
CA ALA A 118 14.53 -7.93 -7.75
C ALA A 118 13.26 -7.93 -8.63
N VAL A 119 12.19 -8.54 -8.14
CA VAL A 119 10.85 -8.51 -8.73
C VAL A 119 9.83 -8.03 -7.72
N THR A 120 8.80 -7.34 -8.23
CA THR A 120 7.73 -6.79 -7.41
C THR A 120 6.43 -7.57 -7.65
N GLY A 121 5.74 -7.91 -6.58
CA GLY A 121 4.43 -8.56 -6.63
C GLY A 121 3.42 -7.75 -7.43
N GLY A 122 2.57 -8.44 -8.19
CA GLY A 122 1.60 -7.82 -9.09
C GLY A 122 2.12 -7.45 -10.48
N THR A 123 3.44 -7.59 -10.74
CA THR A 123 3.98 -7.43 -12.09
C THR A 123 3.68 -8.66 -12.95
N THR A 124 3.50 -8.47 -14.26
CA THR A 124 3.24 -9.58 -15.19
C THR A 124 4.52 -10.00 -15.88
N VAL A 125 4.82 -11.29 -15.87
CA VAL A 125 5.89 -11.89 -16.66
C VAL A 125 5.44 -12.02 -18.11
N LEU A 126 6.23 -11.51 -19.07
CA LEU A 126 5.89 -11.52 -20.48
C LEU A 126 6.47 -12.69 -21.25
N SER A 127 7.67 -13.12 -20.88
CA SER A 127 8.40 -14.19 -21.55
C SER A 127 9.14 -15.03 -20.53
N ASP A 128 9.39 -16.27 -20.90
CA ASP A 128 10.19 -17.21 -20.14
C ASP A 128 9.65 -17.52 -18.73
N TRP A 129 10.52 -17.83 -17.80
CA TRP A 129 10.14 -18.26 -16.46
C TRP A 129 11.17 -17.79 -15.41
N LEU A 130 10.69 -17.70 -14.17
CA LEU A 130 11.49 -17.31 -13.02
C LEU A 130 11.21 -18.23 -11.83
N VAL A 131 12.26 -18.56 -11.09
CA VAL A 131 12.17 -19.01 -9.70
C VAL A 131 12.59 -17.87 -8.81
N VAL A 132 11.73 -17.52 -7.89
CA VAL A 132 11.87 -16.32 -7.04
C VAL A 132 11.83 -16.72 -5.58
N ARG A 133 12.71 -16.13 -4.78
CA ARG A 133 12.70 -16.23 -3.33
C ARG A 133 11.98 -15.02 -2.75
N VAL A 134 10.97 -15.24 -1.95
CA VAL A 134 10.21 -14.19 -1.27
C VAL A 134 11.11 -13.39 -0.31
N THR A 135 11.13 -12.07 -0.45
CA THR A 135 11.94 -11.16 0.39
C THR A 135 11.12 -10.44 1.45
N ALA A 136 9.81 -10.27 1.25
CA ALA A 136 8.91 -9.56 2.16
C ALA A 136 7.82 -10.50 2.67
N ASP A 137 7.52 -10.44 3.96
CA ASP A 137 6.36 -11.15 4.53
C ASP A 137 5.04 -10.51 4.07
N ALA A 138 3.96 -11.27 4.13
CA ALA A 138 2.61 -10.76 3.85
C ALA A 138 2.30 -9.53 4.73
N GLY A 139 1.84 -8.45 4.12
CA GLY A 139 1.59 -7.18 4.80
C GLY A 139 2.79 -6.21 4.82
N HIS A 140 3.95 -6.63 4.31
CA HIS A 140 5.17 -5.81 4.21
C HIS A 140 5.69 -5.70 2.77
N SER A 141 4.85 -6.01 1.78
CA SER A 141 5.20 -5.85 0.37
C SER A 141 5.41 -4.38 0.01
N PHE A 142 6.06 -4.12 -1.12
CA PHE A 142 6.20 -2.76 -1.66
C PHE A 142 4.85 -2.05 -1.78
N LEU A 143 3.82 -2.77 -2.24
CA LEU A 143 2.46 -2.24 -2.33
C LEU A 143 1.88 -1.92 -0.94
N ASP A 144 2.09 -2.78 0.06
CA ASP A 144 1.65 -2.51 1.44
C ASP A 144 2.31 -1.26 2.02
N GLN A 145 3.61 -1.07 1.74
CA GLN A 145 4.34 0.13 2.14
C GLN A 145 3.81 1.39 1.44
N MET A 146 3.48 1.32 0.15
CA MET A 146 2.85 2.42 -0.57
C MET A 146 1.49 2.79 0.02
N ILE A 147 0.64 1.79 0.32
CA ILE A 147 -0.66 2.00 0.97
C ILE A 147 -0.45 2.70 2.32
N ALA A 148 0.47 2.20 3.15
CA ALA A 148 0.77 2.80 4.45
C ALA A 148 1.29 4.24 4.33
N MET A 149 2.10 4.55 3.31
CA MET A 149 2.55 5.91 3.03
C MET A 149 1.39 6.83 2.64
N VAL A 150 0.51 6.39 1.75
CA VAL A 150 -0.68 7.15 1.35
C VAL A 150 -1.62 7.39 2.54
N GLU A 151 -1.84 6.38 3.37
CA GLU A 151 -2.66 6.51 4.59
C GLU A 151 -2.01 7.40 5.65
N SER A 152 -0.69 7.30 5.82
CA SER A 152 0.05 8.16 6.77
C SER A 152 0.20 9.60 6.30
N ALA A 153 0.11 9.83 4.99
CA ALA A 153 0.03 11.15 4.38
C ALA A 153 -1.35 11.82 4.60
N ALA A 154 -2.35 11.08 5.11
CA ALA A 154 -3.55 11.67 5.67
C ALA A 154 -3.09 12.69 6.74
N ARG A 155 -3.40 13.93 6.45
CA ARG A 155 -2.87 15.17 7.02
C ARG A 155 -2.68 15.10 8.54
N LYS A 156 -1.46 14.90 9.00
CA LYS A 156 -1.10 15.17 10.39
C LYS A 156 -1.20 16.67 10.61
N LYS A 157 -2.06 17.11 11.54
CA LYS A 157 -2.14 18.52 11.93
C LYS A 157 -0.73 19.03 12.24
N THR A 158 -0.38 20.15 11.65
CA THR A 158 0.91 20.80 11.93
C THR A 158 0.95 21.28 13.39
N PRO A 159 2.13 21.43 13.99
CA PRO A 159 2.24 22.01 15.35
C PRO A 159 1.54 23.36 15.49
N ASN A 160 1.55 24.19 14.43
CA ASN A 160 0.83 25.46 14.38
C ASN A 160 -0.70 25.30 14.37
N GLU A 161 -1.23 24.31 13.66
CA GLU A 161 -2.65 24.02 13.68
C GLU A 161 -3.13 23.53 15.06
N ILE A 162 -2.32 22.70 15.72
CA ILE A 162 -2.59 22.24 17.09
C ILE A 162 -2.57 23.44 18.06
N ALA A 163 -1.57 24.31 17.95
CA ALA A 163 -1.45 25.50 18.79
C ALA A 163 -2.64 26.45 18.57
N LEU A 164 -3.08 26.64 17.34
CA LEU A 164 -4.24 27.48 16.99
C LEU A 164 -5.54 26.86 17.54
N GLU A 165 -5.72 25.56 17.45
CA GLU A 165 -6.88 24.85 17.98
C GLU A 165 -6.97 25.00 19.51
N ILE A 166 -5.85 24.85 20.22
CA ILE A 166 -5.78 25.07 21.68
C ILE A 166 -6.13 26.52 22.01
N LEU A 167 -5.59 27.48 21.25
CA LEU A 167 -5.88 28.91 21.45
C LEU A 167 -7.37 29.21 21.24
N LEU A 168 -7.98 28.67 20.18
CA LEU A 168 -9.40 28.85 19.88
C LEU A 168 -10.28 28.26 21.00
N ILE A 169 -9.96 27.09 21.50
CA ILE A 169 -10.67 26.45 22.61
C ILE A 169 -10.57 27.32 23.88
N ALA A 170 -9.36 27.78 24.22
CA ALA A 170 -9.16 28.65 25.37
C ALA A 170 -9.93 29.96 25.25
N LEU A 171 -9.89 30.61 24.07
CA LEU A 171 -10.63 31.84 23.81
C LEU A 171 -12.14 31.63 23.91
N THR A 172 -12.65 30.50 23.40
CA THR A 172 -14.08 30.15 23.50
C THR A 172 -14.52 29.99 24.95
N ILE A 173 -13.71 29.32 25.78
CA ILE A 173 -13.99 29.15 27.21
C ILE A 173 -14.03 30.51 27.89
N VAL A 174 -13.04 31.36 27.66
CA VAL A 174 -13.01 32.72 28.22
C VAL A 174 -14.22 33.53 27.80
N PHE A 175 -14.60 33.49 26.51
CA PHE A 175 -15.76 34.19 25.99
C PHE A 175 -17.07 33.69 26.64
N LEU A 176 -17.22 32.37 26.82
CA LEU A 176 -18.38 31.79 27.50
C LEU A 176 -18.47 32.27 28.96
N VAL A 177 -17.35 32.22 29.68
CA VAL A 177 -17.31 32.67 31.10
C VAL A 177 -17.71 34.15 31.19
N VAL A 178 -17.15 35.01 30.34
CA VAL A 178 -17.47 36.44 30.32
C VAL A 178 -18.93 36.67 29.94
N SER A 179 -19.44 35.97 28.95
CA SER A 179 -20.83 36.12 28.52
C SER A 179 -21.85 35.69 29.58
N VAL A 180 -21.58 34.58 30.28
CA VAL A 180 -22.41 34.11 31.39
C VAL A 180 -22.35 35.07 32.57
N SER A 181 -21.17 35.59 32.88
CA SER A 181 -20.99 36.58 33.96
C SER A 181 -21.73 37.88 33.66
N LEU A 182 -21.60 38.42 32.46
CA LEU A 182 -22.35 39.64 32.03
C LEU A 182 -23.84 39.43 32.07
N PHE A 183 -24.35 38.26 31.64
CA PHE A 183 -25.78 37.97 31.73
C PHE A 183 -26.27 37.96 33.18
N ALA A 184 -25.51 37.36 34.10
CA ALA A 184 -25.85 37.36 35.52
C ALA A 184 -25.88 38.78 36.11
N PHE A 185 -24.91 39.64 35.75
CA PHE A 185 -24.88 41.03 36.21
C PHE A 185 -25.98 41.90 35.58
N SER A 186 -26.38 41.68 34.33
CA SER A 186 -27.46 42.46 33.65
C SER A 186 -28.84 42.17 34.20
N GLY A 187 -29.04 41.06 34.91
CA GLY A 187 -30.31 40.72 35.54
C GLY A 187 -30.48 41.31 36.96
N PHE A 188 -29.46 41.99 37.53
CA PHE A 188 -29.49 42.64 38.84
C PHE A 188 -29.56 44.16 38.79
N GLY A 189 -29.64 44.77 37.64
CA GLY A 189 -29.90 46.19 37.39
C GLY A 189 -31.30 46.40 36.79
#